data_04f2fbe37feccfc6a2bb8e74f00285c7
#
_entry.id   04f2fbe37feccfc6a2bb8e74f00285c7
#
_cell.length_a   1.000
_cell.length_b   1.000
_cell.length_c   1.000
_cell.angle_alpha   90.00
_cell.angle_beta   90.00
_cell.angle_gamma   90.00
#
_symmetry.space_group_name_H-M   'P 1'
#
loop_
_entity.id
_entity.type
_entity.pdbx_description
1 polymer ?
#
loop_
_entity_poly.entity_id
_entity_poly.type
_entity_poly.pdbx_seq_one_letter_code
_entity_poly.pdbx_strand_id
1 'polypeptide(L)'
;MALAVVARSPIGRQAAFKKQRGWQHLPLYADSSGDYTRAYVSADDDDEPAFNVFTRKDGTIRHFWSAEMGGGTADPGEDPRGAPDPAPLWTLLDSTPEGRGRDWYPQLNYGTRDER
;
A
#
# COMPACT_ATOMS: atom_id res chain seq x y z
N MET A 1 -5.37 16.92 -3.94
CA MET A 1 -4.47 15.80 -3.61
C MET A 1 -4.41 14.88 -4.81
N ALA A 2 -3.24 14.43 -5.18
CA ALA A 2 -3.04 13.41 -6.21
C ALA A 2 -2.51 12.14 -5.56
N LEU A 3 -2.96 10.98 -6.04
CA LEU A 3 -2.52 9.67 -5.59
C LEU A 3 -1.91 8.93 -6.77
N ALA A 4 -0.80 8.25 -6.55
CA ALA A 4 -0.16 7.39 -7.54
C ALA A 4 0.45 6.17 -6.86
N VAL A 5 0.56 5.08 -7.62
CA VAL A 5 1.28 3.88 -7.20
C VAL A 5 2.56 3.79 -8.03
N VAL A 6 3.68 3.57 -7.37
CA VAL A 6 4.97 3.34 -7.99
C VAL A 6 5.44 1.94 -7.61
N ALA A 7 5.78 1.13 -8.59
CA ALA A 7 6.26 -0.23 -8.38
C ALA A 7 7.41 -0.58 -9.31
N ARG A 8 8.26 -1.51 -8.90
CA ARG A 8 9.37 -2.03 -9.72
C ARG A 8 8.91 -2.94 -10.86
N SER A 9 7.70 -3.47 -10.76
CA SER A 9 7.10 -4.30 -11.81
C SER A 9 7.03 -3.58 -13.15
N PRO A 10 7.25 -4.27 -14.29
CA PRO A 10 7.10 -3.68 -15.60
C PRO A 10 5.71 -3.07 -15.81
N ILE A 11 5.64 -1.95 -16.53
CA ILE A 11 4.39 -1.21 -16.71
C ILE A 11 3.28 -2.05 -17.35
N GLY A 12 3.64 -2.95 -18.26
CA GLY A 12 2.66 -3.86 -18.89
C GLY A 12 2.00 -4.80 -17.88
N ARG A 13 2.75 -5.32 -16.91
CA ARG A 13 2.22 -6.16 -15.83
C ARG A 13 1.32 -5.36 -14.89
N GLN A 14 1.72 -4.15 -14.54
CA GLN A 14 0.90 -3.25 -13.72
C GLN A 14 -0.42 -2.90 -14.42
N ALA A 15 -0.38 -2.58 -15.72
CA ALA A 15 -1.57 -2.29 -16.52
C ALA A 15 -2.54 -3.46 -16.59
N ALA A 16 -2.03 -4.69 -16.77
CA ALA A 16 -2.84 -5.90 -16.76
C ALA A 16 -3.52 -6.12 -15.41
N PHE A 17 -2.81 -5.94 -14.31
CA PHE A 17 -3.35 -6.05 -12.97
C PHE A 17 -4.42 -4.98 -12.68
N LYS A 18 -4.15 -3.75 -13.06
CA LYS A 18 -5.09 -2.63 -12.97
C LYS A 18 -6.41 -2.95 -13.69
N LYS A 19 -6.31 -3.48 -14.91
CA LYS A 19 -7.48 -3.90 -15.69
C LYS A 19 -8.25 -5.01 -15.00
N GLN A 20 -7.55 -6.03 -14.52
CA GLN A 20 -8.15 -7.16 -13.79
C GLN A 20 -8.91 -6.69 -12.53
N ARG A 21 -8.38 -5.69 -11.83
CA ARG A 21 -8.98 -5.14 -10.61
C ARG A 21 -10.06 -4.08 -10.88
N GLY A 22 -10.24 -3.65 -12.12
CA GLY A 22 -11.20 -2.61 -12.48
C GLY A 22 -10.83 -1.21 -12.01
N TRP A 23 -9.56 -0.95 -11.74
CA TRP A 23 -9.09 0.37 -11.32
C TRP A 23 -9.00 1.31 -12.52
N GLN A 24 -9.90 2.28 -12.60
CA GLN A 24 -9.98 3.17 -13.76
C GLN A 24 -9.16 4.46 -13.62
N HIS A 25 -9.01 4.95 -12.40
CA HIS A 25 -8.49 6.30 -12.14
C HIS A 25 -7.21 6.33 -11.30
N LEU A 26 -6.59 5.18 -11.03
CA LEU A 26 -5.36 5.09 -10.26
C LEU A 26 -4.15 5.15 -11.21
N PRO A 27 -3.35 6.24 -11.20
CA PRO A 27 -2.10 6.29 -11.97
C PRO A 27 -1.09 5.27 -11.44
N LEU A 28 -0.47 4.52 -12.36
CA LEU A 28 0.58 3.55 -12.07
C LEU A 28 1.85 3.95 -12.81
N TYR A 29 2.98 3.87 -12.11
CA TYR A 29 4.30 4.18 -12.64
C TYR A 29 5.24 3.01 -12.39
N ALA A 30 6.11 2.73 -13.37
CA ALA A 30 7.15 1.73 -13.22
C ALA A 30 8.47 2.40 -12.82
N ASP A 31 9.04 1.97 -11.71
CA ASP A 31 10.38 2.37 -11.27
C ASP A 31 11.42 1.42 -11.88
N SER A 32 11.67 1.57 -13.19
CA SER A 32 12.50 0.64 -13.94
C SER A 32 13.96 0.65 -13.53
N SER A 33 14.48 1.80 -13.08
CA SER A 33 15.86 1.93 -12.59
C SER A 33 16.02 1.52 -11.12
N GLY A 34 14.92 1.50 -10.37
CA GLY A 34 14.91 1.30 -8.93
C GLY A 34 15.31 2.53 -8.11
N ASP A 35 15.53 3.68 -8.75
CA ASP A 35 16.02 4.89 -8.07
C ASP A 35 15.03 5.41 -7.03
N TYR A 36 13.75 5.46 -7.36
CA TYR A 36 12.70 5.85 -6.42
C TYR A 36 12.62 4.88 -5.24
N THR A 37 12.62 3.58 -5.53
CA THR A 37 12.55 2.53 -4.51
C THR A 37 13.71 2.64 -3.52
N ARG A 38 14.94 2.75 -3.99
CA ARG A 38 16.11 2.92 -3.11
C ARG A 38 16.08 4.19 -2.30
N ALA A 39 15.58 5.27 -2.87
CA ALA A 39 15.56 6.57 -2.20
C ALA A 39 14.45 6.69 -1.14
N TYR A 40 13.29 6.06 -1.36
CA TYR A 40 12.08 6.35 -0.59
C TYR A 40 11.32 5.13 -0.04
N VAL A 41 11.72 3.93 -0.36
CA VAL A 41 10.95 2.73 -0.01
C VAL A 41 11.82 1.71 0.74
N SER A 42 12.72 1.04 0.05
CA SER A 42 13.49 -0.08 0.60
C SER A 42 14.76 -0.37 -0.20
N ALA A 43 15.63 -1.21 0.33
CA ALA A 43 16.81 -1.71 -0.36
C ALA A 43 16.43 -2.60 -1.57
N ASP A 44 17.40 -2.87 -2.46
CA ASP A 44 17.15 -3.60 -3.70
C ASP A 44 16.68 -5.05 -3.48
N ASP A 45 17.11 -5.65 -2.40
CA ASP A 45 16.80 -7.03 -2.00
C ASP A 45 15.60 -7.13 -1.05
N ASP A 46 14.97 -6.00 -0.77
CA ASP A 46 13.81 -5.89 0.09
C ASP A 46 12.55 -5.59 -0.73
N ASP A 47 11.41 -6.04 -0.28
CA ASP A 47 10.12 -5.84 -0.97
C ASP A 47 9.06 -5.24 -0.03
N GLU A 48 9.50 -4.47 0.93
CA GLU A 48 8.60 -3.79 1.87
C GLU A 48 7.92 -2.59 1.20
N PRO A 49 6.60 -2.47 1.32
CA PRO A 49 5.89 -1.32 0.78
C PRO A 49 6.03 -0.09 1.68
N ALA A 50 5.96 1.09 1.08
CA ALA A 50 5.96 2.35 1.81
C ALA A 50 4.86 3.29 1.31
N PHE A 51 4.36 4.10 2.21
CA PHE A 51 3.46 5.22 1.91
C PHE A 51 4.22 6.52 2.05
N ASN A 52 4.38 7.24 0.95
CA ASN A 52 5.12 8.50 0.89
C ASN A 52 4.21 9.66 0.54
N VAL A 53 4.39 10.78 1.22
CA VAL A 53 3.70 12.04 0.93
C VAL A 53 4.72 13.09 0.53
N PHE A 54 4.50 13.70 -0.62
CA PHE A 54 5.30 14.82 -1.11
C PHE A 54 4.45 16.08 -1.20
N THR A 55 5.06 17.20 -0.96
CA THR A 55 4.46 18.52 -1.19
C THR A 55 5.19 19.23 -2.32
N ARG A 56 4.44 20.01 -3.09
CA ARG A 56 5.01 20.91 -4.10
C ARG A 56 4.54 22.34 -3.82
N LYS A 57 5.50 23.23 -3.63
CA LYS A 57 5.23 24.65 -3.42
C LYS A 57 6.33 25.48 -4.12
N ASP A 58 5.91 26.45 -4.90
CA ASP A 58 6.81 27.37 -5.64
C ASP A 58 7.87 26.62 -6.47
N GLY A 59 7.46 25.54 -7.15
CA GLY A 59 8.34 24.68 -7.95
C GLY A 59 9.26 23.76 -7.17
N THR A 60 9.23 23.80 -5.84
CA THR A 60 10.04 22.94 -4.98
C THR A 60 9.22 21.76 -4.48
N ILE A 61 9.74 20.54 -4.68
CA ILE A 61 9.16 19.31 -4.15
C ILE A 61 9.91 18.90 -2.89
N ARG A 62 9.15 18.60 -1.84
CA ARG A 62 9.68 18.12 -0.57
C ARG A 62 9.02 16.81 -0.17
N HIS A 63 9.81 15.91 0.40
CA HIS A 63 9.28 14.72 1.05
C HIS A 63 8.72 15.13 2.41
N PHE A 64 7.42 15.12 2.54
CA PHE A 64 6.72 15.61 3.73
C PHE A 64 6.59 14.56 4.83
N TRP A 65 6.22 13.33 4.45
CA TRP A 65 5.98 12.26 5.40
C TRP A 65 6.13 10.90 4.74
N SER A 66 6.53 9.92 5.51
CA SER A 66 6.57 8.53 5.07
C SER A 66 6.23 7.57 6.19
N ALA A 67 5.69 6.42 5.83
CA ALA A 67 5.52 5.29 6.73
C ALA A 67 5.77 3.98 5.98
N GLU A 68 6.39 3.05 6.65
CA GLU A 68 6.46 1.66 6.19
C GLU A 68 5.09 1.00 6.38
N MET A 69 4.70 0.15 5.44
CA MET A 69 3.38 -0.47 5.41
C MET A 69 3.43 -2.00 5.49
N GLY A 70 4.62 -2.56 5.62
CA GLY A 70 4.81 -4.00 5.72
C GLY A 70 4.49 -4.54 7.12
N GLY A 71 4.03 -5.79 7.20
CA GLY A 71 3.81 -6.48 8.46
C GLY A 71 5.08 -6.67 9.30
N GLY A 72 6.26 -6.58 8.67
CA GLY A 72 7.56 -6.67 9.33
C GLY A 72 7.99 -5.40 10.08
N THR A 73 7.24 -4.32 9.98
CA THR A 73 7.57 -3.03 10.60
C THR A 73 7.11 -2.89 12.04
N ALA A 74 6.32 -3.85 12.54
CA ALA A 74 5.88 -3.84 13.93
C ALA A 74 7.05 -4.16 14.88
N ASP A 75 7.13 -3.41 15.96
CA ASP A 75 8.06 -3.72 17.03
C ASP A 75 7.74 -5.08 17.70
N PRO A 76 8.74 -5.74 18.30
CA PRO A 76 8.49 -6.99 19.00
C PRO A 76 7.39 -6.87 20.05
N GLY A 77 6.35 -7.70 19.92
CA GLY A 77 5.19 -7.67 20.80
C GLY A 77 4.02 -6.80 20.35
N GLU A 78 4.21 -6.00 19.30
CA GLU A 78 3.16 -5.21 18.69
C GLU A 78 2.39 -6.00 17.62
N ASP A 79 1.14 -5.62 17.39
CA ASP A 79 0.33 -6.22 16.33
C ASP A 79 0.76 -5.61 14.99
N PRO A 80 1.27 -6.41 14.02
CA PRO A 80 1.67 -5.90 12.70
C PRO A 80 0.52 -5.25 11.94
N ARG A 81 -0.72 -5.53 12.27
CA ARG A 81 -1.89 -4.86 11.69
C ARG A 81 -2.07 -3.43 12.21
N GLY A 82 -1.32 -3.02 13.21
CA GLY A 82 -1.25 -1.65 13.70
C GLY A 82 -0.37 -0.71 12.86
N ALA A 83 0.37 -1.24 11.88
CA ALA A 83 1.13 -0.42 10.95
C ALA A 83 0.22 0.56 10.19
N PRO A 84 0.73 1.73 9.79
CA PRO A 84 -0.09 2.71 9.07
C PRO A 84 -0.74 2.12 7.83
N ASP A 85 -2.07 2.16 7.80
CA ASP A 85 -2.87 1.68 6.69
C ASP A 85 -3.81 2.81 6.24
N PRO A 86 -3.67 3.32 5.01
CA PRO A 86 -4.54 4.36 4.49
C PRO A 86 -5.96 3.86 4.20
N ALA A 87 -6.20 2.54 4.21
CA ALA A 87 -7.53 1.98 4.02
C ALA A 87 -8.41 2.16 5.27
N PRO A 88 -9.70 2.46 5.12
CA PRO A 88 -10.61 2.60 6.25
C PRO A 88 -11.01 1.26 6.90
N LEU A 89 -10.59 0.13 6.35
CA LEU A 89 -10.98 -1.21 6.78
C LEU A 89 -10.73 -1.44 8.27
N TRP A 90 -9.52 -1.18 8.74
CA TRP A 90 -9.16 -1.42 10.14
C TRP A 90 -9.92 -0.50 11.09
N THR A 91 -10.12 0.75 10.71
CA THR A 91 -10.96 1.71 11.46
C THR A 91 -12.40 1.24 11.56
N LEU A 92 -12.96 0.70 10.46
CA LEU A 92 -14.31 0.16 10.45
C LEU A 92 -14.43 -1.07 11.35
N LEU A 93 -13.49 -1.99 11.28
CA LEU A 93 -13.48 -3.18 12.15
C LEU A 93 -13.34 -2.82 13.62
N ASP A 94 -12.46 -1.88 13.95
CA ASP A 94 -12.27 -1.40 15.33
C ASP A 94 -13.52 -0.74 15.90
N SER A 95 -14.43 -0.27 15.05
CA SER A 95 -15.71 0.32 15.43
C SER A 95 -16.79 -0.74 15.71
N THR A 96 -16.51 -2.01 15.50
CA THR A 96 -17.41 -3.12 15.80
C THR A 96 -17.15 -3.72 17.18
N PRO A 97 -18.14 -4.39 17.82
CA PRO A 97 -17.93 -5.02 19.13
C PRO A 97 -16.81 -6.05 19.16
N GLU A 98 -16.57 -6.75 18.04
CA GLU A 98 -15.55 -7.79 17.92
C GLU A 98 -14.20 -7.23 17.48
N GLY A 99 -14.16 -5.99 16.99
CA GLY A 99 -12.95 -5.37 16.49
C GLY A 99 -12.39 -6.07 15.26
N ARG A 100 -11.09 -5.95 15.04
CA ARG A 100 -10.40 -6.56 13.91
C ARG A 100 -10.07 -8.05 14.09
N GLY A 101 -10.36 -8.64 15.23
CA GLY A 101 -10.00 -10.02 15.55
C GLY A 101 -8.49 -10.22 15.73
N ARG A 102 -8.06 -11.49 15.79
CA ARG A 102 -6.65 -11.83 16.01
C ARG A 102 -5.94 -12.33 14.78
N ASP A 103 -6.62 -13.08 13.93
CA ASP A 103 -5.99 -13.90 12.89
C ASP A 103 -6.54 -13.62 11.47
N TRP A 104 -7.46 -12.67 11.33
CA TRP A 104 -8.03 -12.36 10.04
C TRP A 104 -7.23 -11.27 9.32
N TYR A 105 -6.96 -11.51 8.03
CA TYR A 105 -6.35 -10.56 7.11
C TYR A 105 -7.13 -10.51 5.80
N PRO A 106 -7.20 -9.34 5.14
CA PRO A 106 -7.83 -9.25 3.83
C PRO A 106 -7.08 -10.07 2.79
N GLN A 107 -7.81 -10.60 1.82
CA GLN A 107 -7.27 -11.38 0.71
C GLN A 107 -7.48 -10.65 -0.61
N LEU A 108 -6.63 -10.94 -1.61
CA LEU A 108 -6.79 -10.39 -2.95
C LEU A 108 -8.10 -10.82 -3.62
N ASN A 109 -8.48 -12.08 -3.40
CA ASN A 109 -9.69 -12.66 -3.98
C ASN A 109 -10.45 -13.44 -2.92
N TYR A 110 -11.74 -13.20 -2.86
CA TYR A 110 -12.67 -14.01 -2.09
C TYR A 110 -13.45 -14.88 -3.05
N GLY A 111 -13.63 -16.16 -2.72
CA GLY A 111 -14.52 -17.04 -3.47
C GLY A 111 -15.94 -16.46 -3.51
N THR A 112 -16.65 -16.71 -4.60
CA THR A 112 -18.09 -16.39 -4.67
C THR A 112 -18.78 -17.05 -3.47
N ARG A 113 -19.44 -16.25 -2.63
CA ARG A 113 -20.39 -16.83 -1.69
C ARG A 113 -21.43 -17.58 -2.51
N ASP A 114 -21.49 -18.89 -2.33
CA ASP A 114 -22.71 -19.59 -2.71
C ASP A 114 -23.86 -18.88 -2.02
N GLU A 115 -24.74 -18.30 -2.81
CA GLU A 115 -25.97 -17.69 -2.30
C GLU A 115 -26.75 -18.78 -1.57
N ARG A 116 -26.76 -18.68 -0.27
CA ARG A 116 -27.64 -19.51 0.56
C ARG A 116 -28.96 -18.80 0.75
#